data_618b71774c400c0855a8147a77b0fd9c
#
_entry.id   618b71774c400c0855a8147a77b0fd9c
#
_cell.length_a   1.000
_cell.length_b   1.000
_cell.length_c   1.000
_cell.angle_alpha   90.00
_cell.angle_beta   90.00
_cell.angle_gamma   90.00
#
_symmetry.space_group_name_H-M   'P 1'
#
loop_
_entity.id
_entity.type
_entity.pdbx_description
1 polymer ?
#
loop_
_entity_poly.entity_id
_entity_poly.type
_entity_poly.pdbx_seq_one_letter_code
_entity_poly.pdbx_strand_id
1 'polypeptide(L)'
;MNTCDEDIEADDKIIAEEGERELYEHFRFVADKGQNLLRVDKFLVARLESSSRNRVQQAAEAGCILVNGKAVKSNYRVKPLDVVSVVMDRPRYEFEIIPQDIPLDVVYEDKTVLVVNKPAGLVVHPGHGNYSGTLVNALAYYFRDTPDYDVSDPRLGLVHRIDKDTSGLLVIAKTPEAKTNLGLQFFHKTTQRQYVALVWGIMENDEGTITGNIGRSLKDRLQMTVFPEGDFGKHAVTH
;
A
#
# COMPACT_ATOMS: atom_id res chain seq x y z
N MET A 1 22.88 -13.45 61.32
CA MET A 1 23.50 -12.12 61.18
C MET A 1 23.45 -11.83 59.73
N ASN A 2 22.38 -11.26 59.30
CA ASN A 2 22.15 -9.84 59.02
C ASN A 2 23.11 -9.39 57.93
N THR A 3 22.75 -8.92 56.84
CA THR A 3 21.76 -7.88 56.47
C THR A 3 21.44 -8.04 54.97
N CYS A 4 20.22 -8.11 54.59
CA CYS A 4 19.35 -6.96 54.21
C CYS A 4 19.87 -6.23 53.01
N ASP A 5 19.15 -6.46 51.92
CA ASP A 5 18.15 -5.51 51.42
C ASP A 5 18.70 -4.30 50.70
N GLU A 6 18.09 -4.09 49.63
CA GLU A 6 17.96 -2.86 48.86
C GLU A 6 18.66 -2.90 47.50
N ASP A 7 17.95 -3.43 46.51
CA ASP A 7 18.03 -2.83 45.22
C ASP A 7 16.62 -2.61 44.68
N ILE A 8 16.27 -1.39 44.90
CA ILE A 8 15.07 -0.68 44.61
C ILE A 8 14.89 -0.57 43.10
N GLU A 9 13.69 -0.94 42.69
CA GLU A 9 12.93 -0.41 41.57
C GLU A 9 13.52 0.86 40.94
N ALA A 10 13.97 0.71 39.71
CA ALA A 10 13.99 1.81 38.77
C ALA A 10 12.89 1.52 37.71
N ASP A 11 11.69 1.88 38.08
CA ASP A 11 10.61 2.16 37.15
C ASP A 11 11.05 3.34 36.27
N ASP A 12 11.78 3.03 35.22
CA ASP A 12 11.93 3.94 34.11
C ASP A 12 10.58 4.01 33.37
N LYS A 13 9.73 4.87 33.89
CA LYS A 13 8.67 5.50 33.12
C LYS A 13 9.34 6.21 31.94
N ILE A 14 9.45 5.50 30.84
CA ILE A 14 9.58 6.13 29.54
C ILE A 14 8.26 6.88 29.34
N ILE A 15 8.24 8.12 29.77
CA ILE A 15 7.28 9.12 29.32
C ILE A 15 7.58 9.23 27.82
N ALA A 16 6.78 8.53 27.01
CA ALA A 16 6.73 8.79 25.59
C ALA A 16 6.30 10.27 25.47
N GLU A 17 7.25 11.14 25.18
CA GLU A 17 6.95 12.46 24.68
C GLU A 17 6.00 12.23 23.50
N GLU A 18 4.77 12.69 23.64
CA GLU A 18 3.84 12.86 22.52
C GLU A 18 4.47 13.91 21.60
N GLY A 19 5.41 13.47 20.78
CA GLY A 19 5.90 14.26 19.68
C GLY A 19 4.71 14.65 18.83
N GLU A 20 4.52 15.95 18.60
CA GLU A 20 3.50 16.48 17.70
C GLU A 20 3.54 15.67 16.42
N ARG A 21 2.48 14.90 16.14
CA ARG A 21 2.36 14.16 14.89
C ARG A 21 2.27 15.18 13.77
N GLU A 22 3.30 15.25 12.95
CA GLU A 22 3.28 16.09 11.77
C GLU A 22 2.21 15.54 10.82
N LEU A 23 1.12 16.30 10.65
CA LEU A 23 -0.01 15.91 9.81
C LEU A 23 0.03 16.72 8.52
N TYR A 24 -0.03 16.01 7.40
CA TYR A 24 0.01 16.59 6.06
C TYR A 24 -1.40 16.59 5.45
N GLU A 25 -1.81 17.73 4.88
CA GLU A 25 -3.11 17.85 4.21
C GLU A 25 -3.10 17.10 2.87
N HIS A 26 -3.95 16.07 2.74
CA HIS A 26 -4.10 15.28 1.52
C HIS A 26 -5.23 15.78 0.64
N PHE A 27 -6.32 16.20 1.23
CA PHE A 27 -7.47 16.73 0.51
C PHE A 27 -8.04 17.91 1.27
N ARG A 28 -8.51 18.90 0.53
CA ARG A 28 -9.16 20.09 1.06
C ARG A 28 -10.38 20.41 0.23
N PHE A 29 -11.52 20.54 0.89
CA PHE A 29 -12.78 20.88 0.28
C PHE A 29 -13.41 22.05 1.02
N VAL A 30 -13.94 23.01 0.28
CA VAL A 30 -14.74 24.09 0.85
C VAL A 30 -16.21 23.77 0.55
N ALA A 31 -17.04 23.74 1.58
CA ALA A 31 -18.48 23.52 1.42
C ALA A 31 -19.14 24.73 0.75
N ASP A 32 -19.99 24.47 -0.24
CA ASP A 32 -20.69 25.51 -0.97
C ASP A 32 -21.59 26.37 -0.05
N LYS A 33 -21.84 27.62 -0.45
CA LYS A 33 -22.73 28.52 0.30
C LYS A 33 -24.15 27.96 0.49
N GLY A 34 -24.61 27.13 -0.44
CA GLY A 34 -25.90 26.44 -0.39
C GLY A 34 -25.84 25.01 0.15
N GLN A 35 -24.71 24.61 0.77
CA GLN A 35 -24.54 23.24 1.27
C GLN A 35 -25.59 22.90 2.32
N ASN A 36 -26.39 21.86 2.06
CA ASN A 36 -27.26 21.28 3.07
C ASN A 36 -26.43 20.62 4.17
N LEU A 37 -26.94 20.61 5.40
CA LEU A 37 -26.29 19.98 6.56
C LEU A 37 -26.12 18.47 6.32
N LEU A 38 -25.02 18.07 5.73
CA LEU A 38 -24.67 16.70 5.43
C LEU A 38 -23.60 16.20 6.41
N ARG A 39 -23.71 14.96 6.86
CA ARG A 39 -22.66 14.35 7.69
C ARG A 39 -21.33 14.33 6.92
N VAL A 40 -20.22 14.60 7.62
CA VAL A 40 -18.89 14.68 7.00
C VAL A 40 -18.47 13.37 6.33
N ASP A 41 -18.89 12.23 6.87
CA ASP A 41 -18.64 10.92 6.24
C ASP A 41 -19.32 10.82 4.86
N LYS A 42 -20.56 11.28 4.72
CA LYS A 42 -21.25 11.31 3.41
C LYS A 42 -20.70 12.39 2.49
N PHE A 43 -20.35 13.55 3.05
CA PHE A 43 -19.77 14.67 2.29
C PHE A 43 -18.46 14.28 1.62
N LEU A 44 -17.57 13.57 2.34
CA LEU A 44 -16.28 13.13 1.83
C LEU A 44 -16.39 11.96 0.85
N VAL A 45 -17.27 10.97 1.12
CA VAL A 45 -17.47 9.85 0.17
C VAL A 45 -17.96 10.32 -1.20
N ALA A 46 -18.77 11.38 -1.24
CA ALA A 46 -19.25 11.95 -2.51
C ALA A 46 -18.15 12.71 -3.30
N ARG A 47 -17.00 13.02 -2.68
CA ARG A 47 -15.93 13.85 -3.26
C ARG A 47 -14.59 13.14 -3.38
N LEU A 48 -14.41 12.02 -2.67
CA LEU A 48 -13.19 11.22 -2.72
C LEU A 48 -13.42 10.01 -3.61
N GLU A 49 -12.70 9.95 -4.71
CA GLU A 49 -12.67 8.77 -5.57
C GLU A 49 -12.11 7.57 -4.78
N SER A 50 -12.71 6.40 -4.98
CA SER A 50 -12.27 5.13 -4.38
C SER A 50 -12.25 5.09 -2.83
N SER A 51 -13.03 5.95 -2.16
CA SER A 51 -13.16 5.93 -0.70
C SER A 51 -14.50 5.34 -0.26
N SER A 52 -14.46 4.42 0.71
CA SER A 52 -15.67 3.87 1.32
C SER A 52 -16.03 4.65 2.59
N ARG A 53 -17.33 4.63 2.93
CA ARG A 53 -17.84 5.27 4.14
C ARG A 53 -17.13 4.76 5.41
N ASN A 54 -16.84 3.48 5.47
CA ASN A 54 -16.13 2.88 6.61
C ASN A 54 -14.70 3.45 6.75
N ARG A 55 -13.98 3.62 5.64
CA ARG A 55 -12.63 4.24 5.67
C ARG A 55 -12.68 5.68 6.17
N VAL A 56 -13.69 6.45 5.74
CA VAL A 56 -13.87 7.85 6.21
C VAL A 56 -14.21 7.88 7.70
N GLN A 57 -15.02 6.95 8.20
CA GLN A 57 -15.35 6.86 9.63
C GLN A 57 -14.10 6.52 10.46
N GLN A 58 -13.31 5.55 10.05
CA GLN A 58 -12.05 5.21 10.70
C GLN A 58 -11.05 6.37 10.69
N ALA A 59 -10.96 7.12 9.58
CA ALA A 59 -10.11 8.32 9.51
C ALA A 59 -10.59 9.42 10.48
N ALA A 60 -11.90 9.59 10.66
CA ALA A 60 -12.44 10.54 11.63
C ALA A 60 -12.16 10.12 13.08
N GLU A 61 -12.25 8.82 13.39
CA GLU A 61 -11.89 8.25 14.70
C GLU A 61 -10.41 8.41 15.01
N ALA A 62 -9.55 8.31 13.98
CA ALA A 62 -8.11 8.54 14.08
C ALA A 62 -7.73 10.05 14.13
N GLY A 63 -8.70 10.97 14.12
CA GLY A 63 -8.44 12.41 14.13
C GLY A 63 -7.93 12.98 12.80
N CYS A 64 -8.00 12.22 11.73
CA CYS A 64 -7.49 12.59 10.40
C CYS A 64 -8.49 13.40 9.55
N ILE A 65 -9.67 13.73 10.06
CA ILE A 65 -10.64 14.61 9.39
C ILE A 65 -10.78 15.88 10.20
N LEU A 66 -10.40 16.98 9.59
CA LEU A 66 -10.48 18.30 10.19
C LEU A 66 -11.59 19.12 9.54
N VAL A 67 -12.30 19.91 10.34
CA VAL A 67 -13.19 20.98 9.85
C VAL A 67 -12.74 22.28 10.47
N ASN A 68 -12.44 23.26 9.62
CA ASN A 68 -11.88 24.55 10.04
C ASN A 68 -10.65 24.38 10.96
N GLY A 69 -9.77 23.40 10.65
CA GLY A 69 -8.55 23.10 11.39
C GLY A 69 -8.74 22.28 12.67
N LYS A 70 -9.96 21.84 13.00
CA LYS A 70 -10.24 21.05 14.21
C LYS A 70 -10.70 19.64 13.85
N ALA A 71 -10.17 18.63 14.53
CA ALA A 71 -10.60 17.24 14.34
C ALA A 71 -12.08 17.06 14.71
N VAL A 72 -12.81 16.33 13.87
CA VAL A 72 -14.25 16.11 14.05
C VAL A 72 -14.60 14.62 13.97
N LYS A 73 -15.70 14.25 14.64
CA LYS A 73 -16.27 12.89 14.53
C LYS A 73 -16.97 12.69 13.19
N SER A 74 -17.10 11.45 12.74
CA SER A 74 -17.73 11.08 11.46
C SER A 74 -19.18 11.56 11.28
N ASN A 75 -19.87 11.86 12.36
CA ASN A 75 -21.24 12.36 12.37
C ASN A 75 -21.36 13.90 12.33
N TYR A 76 -20.23 14.62 12.32
CA TYR A 76 -20.25 16.09 12.19
C TYR A 76 -21.06 16.50 10.96
N ARG A 77 -21.89 17.53 11.10
CA ARG A 77 -22.71 18.08 10.01
C ARG A 77 -21.99 19.28 9.40
N VAL A 78 -21.51 19.08 8.18
CA VAL A 78 -20.82 20.10 7.40
C VAL A 78 -21.79 21.27 7.12
N LYS A 79 -21.36 22.47 7.47
CA LYS A 79 -22.11 23.71 7.28
C LYS A 79 -21.63 24.42 6.01
N PRO A 80 -22.43 25.35 5.46
CA PRO A 80 -21.95 26.22 4.39
C PRO A 80 -20.63 26.89 4.77
N LEU A 81 -19.69 26.93 3.80
CA LEU A 81 -18.35 27.52 3.93
C LEU A 81 -17.39 26.79 4.90
N ASP A 82 -17.80 25.67 5.49
CA ASP A 82 -16.82 24.86 6.24
C ASP A 82 -15.68 24.40 5.32
N VAL A 83 -14.47 24.50 5.82
CA VAL A 83 -13.28 23.95 5.19
C VAL A 83 -13.03 22.56 5.77
N VAL A 84 -13.24 21.54 4.96
CA VAL A 84 -13.05 20.13 5.35
C VAL A 84 -11.74 19.64 4.80
N SER A 85 -10.78 19.26 5.67
CA SER A 85 -9.48 18.71 5.30
C SER A 85 -9.36 17.26 5.74
N VAL A 86 -8.74 16.44 4.89
CA VAL A 86 -8.28 15.09 5.24
C VAL A 86 -6.78 15.14 5.39
N VAL A 87 -6.29 14.84 6.58
CA VAL A 87 -4.87 14.86 6.92
C VAL A 87 -4.37 13.45 7.21
N MET A 88 -3.09 13.20 6.99
CA MET A 88 -2.42 11.93 7.27
C MET A 88 -1.06 12.21 7.91
N ASP A 89 -0.52 11.22 8.60
CA ASP A 89 0.81 11.21 9.22
C ASP A 89 1.97 11.04 8.22
N ARG A 90 1.67 11.18 6.95
CA ARG A 90 2.63 11.08 5.85
C ARG A 90 2.35 12.19 4.84
N PRO A 91 3.37 12.75 4.18
CA PRO A 91 3.19 13.75 3.13
C PRO A 91 2.29 13.20 2.01
N ARG A 92 1.55 14.10 1.37
CA ARG A 92 0.87 13.79 0.12
C ARG A 92 1.95 13.56 -0.93
N TYR A 93 2.24 12.29 -1.19
CA TYR A 93 3.04 11.96 -2.36
C TYR A 93 2.14 12.14 -3.59
N GLU A 94 2.25 13.25 -4.25
CA GLU A 94 2.06 13.32 -5.67
C GLU A 94 3.20 12.48 -6.23
N PHE A 95 2.91 11.22 -6.53
CA PHE A 95 3.90 10.33 -7.13
C PHE A 95 4.10 10.76 -8.57
N GLU A 96 4.84 11.82 -8.75
CA GLU A 96 5.52 12.01 -10.00
C GLU A 96 6.57 10.91 -10.09
N ILE A 97 6.30 9.94 -10.96
CA ILE A 97 7.26 8.87 -11.21
C ILE A 97 8.43 9.48 -11.97
N ILE A 98 9.49 9.81 -11.25
CA ILE A 98 10.70 10.35 -11.84
C ILE A 98 11.42 9.23 -12.59
N PRO A 99 11.59 9.32 -13.92
CA PRO A 99 12.36 8.36 -14.70
C PRO A 99 13.79 8.24 -14.18
N GLN A 100 14.27 7.02 -13.98
CA GLN A 100 15.63 6.76 -13.52
C GLN A 100 16.28 5.69 -14.38
N ASP A 101 17.52 5.94 -14.81
CA ASP A 101 18.32 5.00 -15.59
C ASP A 101 18.78 3.84 -14.71
N ILE A 102 17.87 2.90 -14.46
CA ILE A 102 18.11 1.67 -13.72
C ILE A 102 18.10 0.53 -14.73
N PRO A 103 19.18 -0.27 -14.84
CA PRO A 103 19.24 -1.38 -15.78
C PRO A 103 18.09 -2.38 -15.57
N LEU A 104 17.44 -2.75 -16.67
CA LEU A 104 16.41 -3.79 -16.72
C LEU A 104 16.96 -5.03 -17.42
N ASP A 105 16.83 -6.18 -16.77
CA ASP A 105 17.09 -7.49 -17.39
C ASP A 105 15.83 -7.91 -18.17
N VAL A 106 15.78 -7.53 -19.46
CA VAL A 106 14.65 -7.82 -20.35
C VAL A 106 14.78 -9.22 -20.90
N VAL A 107 13.85 -10.10 -20.53
CA VAL A 107 13.80 -11.50 -20.97
C VAL A 107 13.00 -11.68 -22.25
N TYR A 108 11.93 -10.89 -22.41
CA TYR A 108 11.07 -10.92 -23.59
C TYR A 108 10.41 -9.56 -23.79
N GLU A 109 10.25 -9.17 -25.02
CA GLU A 109 9.49 -7.98 -25.39
C GLU A 109 8.84 -8.15 -26.76
N ASP A 110 7.59 -7.70 -26.86
CA ASP A 110 6.88 -7.54 -28.14
C ASP A 110 6.11 -6.18 -28.15
N LYS A 111 5.14 -6.04 -29.07
CA LYS A 111 4.34 -4.80 -29.17
C LYS A 111 3.38 -4.60 -28.00
N THR A 112 3.03 -5.64 -27.28
CA THR A 112 1.95 -5.66 -26.27
C THR A 112 2.43 -5.88 -24.85
N VAL A 113 3.55 -6.60 -24.67
CA VAL A 113 4.07 -6.95 -23.36
C VAL A 113 5.60 -6.81 -23.29
N LEU A 114 6.09 -6.54 -22.10
CA LEU A 114 7.49 -6.62 -21.70
C LEU A 114 7.59 -7.60 -20.52
N VAL A 115 8.57 -8.49 -20.54
CA VAL A 115 8.88 -9.38 -19.41
C VAL A 115 10.29 -9.06 -18.94
N VAL A 116 10.39 -8.72 -17.65
CA VAL A 116 11.69 -8.44 -17.01
C VAL A 116 11.97 -9.45 -15.92
N ASN A 117 13.25 -9.78 -15.74
CA ASN A 117 13.74 -10.55 -14.60
C ASN A 117 14.18 -9.57 -13.50
N LYS A 118 13.31 -9.36 -12.51
CA LYS A 118 13.59 -8.44 -11.42
C LYS A 118 14.67 -9.01 -10.48
N PRO A 119 15.74 -8.29 -10.18
CA PRO A 119 16.69 -8.71 -9.15
C PRO A 119 16.08 -8.64 -7.75
N ALA A 120 16.61 -9.43 -6.82
CA ALA A 120 16.35 -9.26 -5.39
C ALA A 120 16.83 -7.88 -4.92
N GLY A 121 16.17 -7.30 -3.94
CA GLY A 121 16.45 -5.96 -3.41
C GLY A 121 15.75 -4.82 -4.14
N LEU A 122 15.28 -5.01 -5.38
CA LEU A 122 14.55 -4.00 -6.13
C LEU A 122 13.07 -3.99 -5.74
N VAL A 123 12.58 -2.84 -5.26
CA VAL A 123 11.14 -2.63 -5.00
C VAL A 123 10.40 -2.41 -6.31
N VAL A 124 9.20 -2.97 -6.44
CA VAL A 124 8.42 -2.84 -7.69
C VAL A 124 7.81 -1.44 -7.83
N HIS A 125 7.16 -0.93 -6.79
CA HIS A 125 6.45 0.35 -6.85
C HIS A 125 6.84 1.23 -5.65
N PRO A 126 7.00 2.54 -5.84
CA PRO A 126 7.29 3.45 -4.74
C PRO A 126 6.33 3.29 -3.56
N GLY A 127 6.86 3.39 -2.35
CA GLY A 127 6.09 3.24 -1.12
C GLY A 127 6.90 3.71 0.09
N HIS A 128 6.36 3.49 1.28
CA HIS A 128 7.01 3.91 2.53
C HIS A 128 8.46 3.41 2.61
N GLY A 129 9.39 4.35 2.81
CA GLY A 129 10.83 4.05 2.87
C GLY A 129 11.53 3.76 1.53
N ASN A 130 10.81 3.71 0.41
CA ASN A 130 11.36 3.46 -0.93
C ASN A 130 10.61 4.33 -1.95
N TYR A 131 10.91 5.61 -1.98
CA TYR A 131 10.20 6.60 -2.80
C TYR A 131 10.73 6.73 -4.22
N SER A 132 11.93 6.23 -4.47
CA SER A 132 12.63 6.21 -5.75
C SER A 132 13.48 4.94 -5.86
N GLY A 133 14.16 4.74 -6.97
CA GLY A 133 14.99 3.55 -7.17
C GLY A 133 14.16 2.27 -7.32
N THR A 134 12.93 2.37 -7.84
CA THR A 134 12.02 1.23 -7.98
C THR A 134 11.92 0.78 -9.44
N LEU A 135 11.34 -0.41 -9.66
CA LEU A 135 11.10 -0.91 -11.01
C LEU A 135 10.24 0.07 -11.84
N VAL A 136 9.26 0.73 -11.20
CA VAL A 136 8.44 1.75 -11.88
C VAL A 136 9.28 2.93 -12.37
N ASN A 137 10.28 3.38 -11.59
CA ASN A 137 11.19 4.45 -12.03
C ASN A 137 12.04 4.00 -13.23
N ALA A 138 12.48 2.72 -13.24
CA ALA A 138 13.22 2.14 -14.35
C ALA A 138 12.35 2.02 -15.61
N LEU A 139 11.09 1.55 -15.48
CA LEU A 139 10.13 1.46 -16.58
C LEU A 139 9.80 2.82 -17.16
N ALA A 140 9.64 3.86 -16.31
CA ALA A 140 9.41 5.22 -16.77
C ALA A 140 10.58 5.73 -17.65
N TYR A 141 11.81 5.40 -17.28
CA TYR A 141 12.98 5.72 -18.08
C TYR A 141 13.04 4.90 -19.37
N TYR A 142 12.77 3.60 -19.28
CA TYR A 142 12.81 2.67 -20.42
C TYR A 142 11.81 3.06 -21.51
N PHE A 143 10.61 3.46 -21.11
CA PHE A 143 9.53 3.80 -22.04
C PHE A 143 9.43 5.29 -22.38
N ARG A 144 10.31 6.16 -21.87
CA ARG A 144 10.22 7.62 -22.05
C ARG A 144 10.11 8.09 -23.50
N ASP A 145 10.74 7.35 -24.42
CA ASP A 145 10.77 7.68 -25.84
C ASP A 145 9.87 6.73 -26.68
N THR A 146 9.03 5.91 -26.01
CA THR A 146 8.14 4.96 -26.70
C THR A 146 6.85 5.65 -27.08
N PRO A 147 6.55 5.80 -28.39
CA PRO A 147 5.27 6.35 -28.82
C PRO A 147 4.09 5.54 -28.25
N ASP A 148 3.00 6.23 -27.94
CA ASP A 148 1.74 5.63 -27.49
C ASP A 148 1.81 4.89 -26.12
N TYR A 149 2.95 4.94 -25.44
CA TYR A 149 3.03 4.41 -24.08
C TYR A 149 2.53 5.46 -23.06
N ASP A 150 1.53 5.09 -22.27
CA ASP A 150 0.93 5.99 -21.28
C ASP A 150 1.83 6.15 -20.05
N VAL A 151 2.71 7.13 -20.10
CA VAL A 151 3.58 7.50 -18.97
C VAL A 151 2.82 8.16 -17.82
N SER A 152 1.56 8.57 -18.02
CA SER A 152 0.71 9.13 -16.97
C SER A 152 0.07 8.05 -16.10
N ASP A 153 0.07 6.78 -16.56
CA ASP A 153 -0.38 5.66 -15.76
C ASP A 153 0.55 5.46 -14.54
N PRO A 154 0.08 5.67 -13.31
CA PRO A 154 0.92 5.57 -12.11
C PRO A 154 1.46 4.16 -11.87
N ARG A 155 0.98 3.16 -12.60
CA ARG A 155 1.46 1.78 -12.54
C ARG A 155 2.35 1.39 -13.71
N LEU A 156 2.43 2.22 -14.75
CA LEU A 156 3.23 1.96 -15.95
C LEU A 156 3.06 0.52 -16.46
N GLY A 157 1.80 0.11 -16.68
CA GLY A 157 1.49 -1.22 -17.19
C GLY A 157 1.69 -2.39 -16.24
N LEU A 158 2.07 -2.18 -14.98
CA LEU A 158 2.18 -3.23 -13.96
C LEU A 158 0.81 -3.82 -13.64
N VAL A 159 0.68 -5.13 -13.77
CA VAL A 159 -0.54 -5.90 -13.47
C VAL A 159 -0.38 -6.80 -12.25
N HIS A 160 0.85 -7.03 -11.80
CA HIS A 160 1.17 -7.77 -10.58
C HIS A 160 2.48 -7.27 -9.96
N ARG A 161 2.84 -7.86 -8.83
CA ARG A 161 4.10 -7.56 -8.14
C ARG A 161 4.64 -8.80 -7.44
N ILE A 162 5.94 -8.82 -7.22
CA ILE A 162 6.63 -9.70 -6.28
C ILE A 162 7.31 -8.83 -5.22
N ASP A 163 7.70 -9.42 -4.10
CA ASP A 163 8.29 -8.67 -2.98
C ASP A 163 9.69 -8.14 -3.32
N LYS A 164 10.18 -7.20 -2.50
CA LYS A 164 11.48 -6.55 -2.66
C LYS A 164 12.59 -7.57 -2.87
N ASP A 165 12.69 -8.54 -1.97
CA ASP A 165 13.79 -9.50 -1.92
C ASP A 165 13.51 -10.78 -2.73
N THR A 166 12.35 -10.87 -3.37
CA THR A 166 12.05 -11.91 -4.36
C THR A 166 12.57 -11.50 -5.72
N SER A 167 13.38 -12.35 -6.34
CA SER A 167 13.81 -12.22 -7.75
C SER A 167 12.86 -12.99 -8.68
N GLY A 168 12.91 -12.67 -9.96
CA GLY A 168 12.21 -13.42 -11.00
C GLY A 168 11.34 -12.57 -11.91
N LEU A 169 10.53 -13.25 -12.71
CA LEU A 169 9.82 -12.66 -13.83
C LEU A 169 8.63 -11.80 -13.43
N LEU A 170 8.57 -10.62 -14.02
CA LEU A 170 7.37 -9.77 -14.03
C LEU A 170 6.97 -9.48 -15.48
N VAL A 171 5.66 -9.53 -15.71
CA VAL A 171 5.05 -9.10 -16.97
C VAL A 171 4.48 -7.70 -16.83
N ILE A 172 4.79 -6.86 -17.80
CA ILE A 172 4.36 -5.47 -17.91
C ILE A 172 3.55 -5.34 -19.19
N ALA A 173 2.36 -4.76 -19.10
CA ALA A 173 1.53 -4.48 -20.27
C ALA A 173 2.00 -3.18 -20.94
N LYS A 174 2.17 -3.22 -22.27
CA LYS A 174 2.54 -2.05 -23.07
C LYS A 174 1.32 -1.36 -23.68
N THR A 175 0.17 -2.02 -23.70
CA THR A 175 -1.08 -1.48 -24.22
C THR A 175 -2.23 -1.58 -23.21
N PRO A 176 -3.26 -0.71 -23.30
CA PRO A 176 -4.44 -0.78 -22.44
C PRO A 176 -5.16 -2.14 -22.50
N GLU A 177 -5.24 -2.75 -23.69
CA GLU A 177 -5.86 -4.06 -23.88
C GLU A 177 -5.08 -5.15 -23.19
N ALA A 178 -3.74 -5.16 -23.32
CA ALA A 178 -2.88 -6.11 -22.62
C ALA A 178 -3.00 -5.94 -21.10
N LYS A 179 -3.05 -4.69 -20.61
CA LYS A 179 -3.22 -4.38 -19.18
C LYS A 179 -4.53 -4.95 -18.64
N THR A 180 -5.63 -4.76 -19.39
CA THR A 180 -6.94 -5.29 -19.01
C THR A 180 -6.94 -6.82 -18.99
N ASN A 181 -6.47 -7.45 -20.06
CA ASN A 181 -6.46 -8.90 -20.22
C ASN A 181 -5.58 -9.59 -19.18
N LEU A 182 -4.35 -9.11 -18.98
CA LEU A 182 -3.45 -9.64 -17.95
C LEU A 182 -4.01 -9.38 -16.54
N GLY A 183 -4.54 -8.18 -16.29
CA GLY A 183 -5.17 -7.85 -15.03
C GLY A 183 -6.30 -8.81 -14.66
N LEU A 184 -7.16 -9.20 -15.61
CA LEU A 184 -8.21 -10.19 -15.42
C LEU A 184 -7.63 -11.58 -15.11
N GLN A 185 -6.58 -12.01 -15.79
CA GLN A 185 -5.93 -13.29 -15.52
C GLN A 185 -5.37 -13.35 -14.09
N PHE A 186 -4.71 -12.28 -13.62
CA PHE A 186 -4.22 -12.20 -12.24
C PHE A 186 -5.38 -12.13 -11.23
N PHE A 187 -6.45 -11.42 -11.55
CA PHE A 187 -7.64 -11.32 -10.70
C PHE A 187 -8.33 -12.68 -10.53
N HIS A 188 -8.56 -13.39 -11.64
CA HIS A 188 -9.17 -14.72 -11.63
C HIS A 188 -8.21 -15.85 -11.24
N LYS A 189 -6.93 -15.52 -10.98
CA LYS A 189 -5.88 -16.48 -10.62
C LYS A 189 -5.69 -17.60 -11.65
N THR A 190 -5.89 -17.31 -12.94
CA THR A 190 -5.68 -18.26 -14.04
C THR A 190 -4.22 -18.33 -14.48
N THR A 191 -3.39 -17.39 -14.07
CA THR A 191 -1.94 -17.43 -14.30
C THR A 191 -1.28 -18.56 -13.49
N GLN A 192 -0.47 -19.38 -14.15
CA GLN A 192 0.37 -20.36 -13.46
C GLN A 192 1.65 -19.69 -12.97
N ARG A 193 1.91 -19.78 -11.67
CA ARG A 193 3.07 -19.16 -11.02
C ARG A 193 3.82 -20.21 -10.25
N GLN A 194 5.15 -20.25 -10.47
CA GLN A 194 6.04 -21.15 -9.74
C GLN A 194 7.13 -20.33 -9.06
N TYR A 195 7.48 -20.72 -7.84
CA TYR A 195 8.52 -20.10 -7.04
C TYR A 195 9.45 -21.17 -6.50
N VAL A 196 10.73 -20.83 -6.36
CA VAL A 196 11.70 -21.63 -5.64
C VAL A 196 12.05 -20.91 -4.35
N ALA A 197 11.98 -21.59 -3.23
CA ALA A 197 12.29 -21.02 -1.92
C ALA A 197 13.25 -21.94 -1.16
N LEU A 198 14.29 -21.35 -0.56
CA LEU A 198 15.11 -22.02 0.44
C LEU A 198 14.41 -21.92 1.80
N VAL A 199 14.14 -23.05 2.42
CA VAL A 199 13.44 -23.14 3.71
C VAL A 199 14.32 -23.76 4.79
N TRP A 200 13.99 -23.50 6.05
CA TRP A 200 14.65 -24.13 7.19
C TRP A 200 14.10 -25.54 7.43
N GLY A 201 15.00 -26.46 7.74
CA GLY A 201 14.63 -27.84 8.08
C GLY A 201 14.47 -28.73 6.87
N ILE A 202 13.90 -29.89 7.10
CA ILE A 202 13.63 -30.93 6.11
C ILE A 202 12.11 -31.09 6.01
N MET A 203 11.59 -31.03 4.79
CA MET A 203 10.17 -31.28 4.55
C MET A 203 9.88 -32.77 4.76
N GLU A 204 8.79 -33.07 5.46
CA GLU A 204 8.40 -34.46 5.72
C GLU A 204 7.87 -35.16 4.47
N ASN A 205 7.27 -34.42 3.57
CA ASN A 205 6.70 -34.92 2.32
C ASN A 205 7.26 -34.15 1.13
N ASP A 206 7.40 -34.82 0.00
CA ASP A 206 7.89 -34.21 -1.25
C ASP A 206 6.84 -33.29 -1.90
N GLU A 207 5.57 -33.49 -1.61
CA GLU A 207 4.44 -32.71 -2.11
C GLU A 207 3.44 -32.39 -1.00
N GLY A 208 2.74 -31.28 -1.14
CA GLY A 208 1.72 -30.90 -0.19
C GLY A 208 0.96 -29.65 -0.58
N THR A 209 -0.06 -29.35 0.20
CA THR A 209 -0.85 -28.13 0.05
C THR A 209 -0.96 -27.41 1.38
N ILE A 210 -0.53 -26.15 1.39
CA ILE A 210 -0.68 -25.26 2.53
C ILE A 210 -1.83 -24.29 2.24
N THR A 211 -2.84 -24.31 3.09
CA THR A 211 -4.03 -23.46 2.97
C THR A 211 -4.18 -22.60 4.23
N GLY A 212 -4.55 -21.35 4.06
CA GLY A 212 -4.82 -20.44 5.16
C GLY A 212 -5.11 -19.04 4.68
N ASN A 213 -5.46 -18.16 5.59
CA ASN A 213 -5.59 -16.74 5.28
C ASN A 213 -4.34 -16.00 5.73
N ILE A 214 -3.82 -15.12 4.88
CA ILE A 214 -2.65 -14.29 5.19
C ILE A 214 -3.11 -12.84 5.39
N GLY A 215 -2.70 -12.25 6.50
CA GLY A 215 -3.04 -10.87 6.84
C GLY A 215 -2.03 -10.23 7.77
N ARG A 216 -2.21 -8.94 8.04
CA ARG A 216 -1.39 -8.21 9.01
C ARG A 216 -1.63 -8.77 10.41
N SER A 217 -0.56 -9.01 11.15
CA SER A 217 -0.64 -9.43 12.55
C SER A 217 -1.46 -8.42 13.36
N LEU A 218 -2.32 -8.94 14.24
CA LEU A 218 -3.12 -8.10 15.15
C LEU A 218 -2.26 -7.52 16.29
N LYS A 219 -1.11 -8.17 16.57
CA LYS A 219 -0.17 -7.72 17.64
C LYS A 219 0.87 -6.75 17.09
N ASP A 220 1.40 -7.03 15.90
CA ASP A 220 2.41 -6.20 15.25
C ASP A 220 2.04 -6.02 13.78
N ARG A 221 1.54 -4.84 13.43
CA ARG A 221 1.07 -4.53 12.07
C ARG A 221 2.18 -4.47 11.02
N LEU A 222 3.44 -4.48 11.41
CA LEU A 222 4.57 -4.57 10.48
C LEU A 222 4.76 -5.98 9.97
N GLN A 223 4.28 -6.99 10.70
CA GLN A 223 4.41 -8.40 10.36
C GLN A 223 3.16 -8.94 9.67
N MET A 224 3.38 -9.92 8.78
CA MET A 224 2.32 -10.75 8.22
C MET A 224 2.20 -12.02 9.05
N THR A 225 0.98 -12.52 9.20
CA THR A 225 0.71 -13.78 9.89
C THR A 225 -0.34 -14.59 9.15
N VAL A 226 -0.37 -15.89 9.42
CA VAL A 226 -1.38 -16.80 8.91
C VAL A 226 -2.51 -16.92 9.95
N PHE A 227 -3.73 -16.85 9.46
CA PHE A 227 -4.96 -17.08 10.22
C PHE A 227 -5.58 -18.39 9.73
N PRO A 228 -5.31 -19.51 10.40
CA PRO A 228 -5.73 -20.85 9.93
C PRO A 228 -7.25 -21.01 9.86
N GLU A 229 -7.96 -20.36 10.78
CA GLU A 229 -9.42 -20.45 10.95
C GLU A 229 -10.22 -19.54 10.01
N GLY A 230 -9.52 -18.73 9.19
CA GLY A 230 -10.15 -17.92 8.16
C GLY A 230 -10.85 -16.64 8.62
N ASP A 231 -10.74 -16.28 9.89
CA ASP A 231 -11.43 -15.11 10.48
C ASP A 231 -10.90 -13.78 9.96
N PHE A 232 -9.62 -13.74 9.59
CA PHE A 232 -8.92 -12.55 9.13
C PHE A 232 -8.04 -12.86 7.90
N GLY A 233 -7.64 -11.80 7.19
CA GLY A 233 -6.71 -11.89 6.07
C GLY A 233 -7.36 -12.30 4.76
N LYS A 234 -6.53 -12.59 3.76
CA LYS A 234 -6.94 -13.03 2.43
C LYS A 234 -6.61 -14.51 2.24
N HIS A 235 -7.55 -15.27 1.72
CA HIS A 235 -7.34 -16.67 1.41
C HIS A 235 -6.17 -16.90 0.47
N ALA A 236 -5.26 -17.78 0.86
CA ALA A 236 -4.06 -18.16 0.13
C ALA A 236 -3.92 -19.69 0.12
N VAL A 237 -3.46 -20.21 -1.01
CA VAL A 237 -3.14 -21.63 -1.21
C VAL A 237 -1.80 -21.71 -1.90
N THR A 238 -0.94 -22.60 -1.39
CA THR A 238 0.37 -22.92 -1.99
C THR A 238 0.48 -24.41 -2.13
N HIS A 239 0.80 -24.88 -3.32
CA HIS A 239 1.04 -26.29 -3.62
C HIS A 239 2.53 -26.56 -3.75
#